data_dc3a9dfb772e35b60c0cc82f0dc5c7a8
#
_entry.id   dc3a9dfb772e35b60c0cc82f0dc5c7a8
#
_cell.length_a   1.000
_cell.length_b   1.000
_cell.length_c   1.000
_cell.angle_alpha   90.00
_cell.angle_beta   90.00
_cell.angle_gamma   90.00
#
_symmetry.space_group_name_H-M   'P 1'
#
loop_
_entity.id
_entity.type
_entity.pdbx_description
1 polymer ?
#
loop_
_entity_poly.entity_id
_entity_poly.type
_entity_poly.pdbx_seq_one_letter_code
_entity_poly.pdbx_strand_id
1 'polypeptide(L)'
;MKTSELTGAALDWAVAKATQMPLYQCGEGWPGNRVVNEESLRRPIVTVGLTGRMLLEGPKTSENKEWSPSTDWAQGGPLIQMYEIDLKSVEEGVWQASNIFNDMEWHHFLGYSPLVAAMRCFVSSKLGDTVEVPEELT
;
A
#
# COMPACT_ATOMS: atom_id res chain seq x y z
N MET A 1 2.16 0.21 14.81
CA MET A 1 0.83 0.78 14.50
C MET A 1 -0.12 -0.33 14.07
N LYS A 2 -1.33 -0.29 14.54
CA LYS A 2 -2.31 -1.33 14.18
C LYS A 2 -2.72 -1.21 12.71
N THR A 3 -2.71 -2.34 12.00
CA THR A 3 -3.10 -2.38 10.61
C THR A 3 -4.50 -1.80 10.39
N SER A 4 -5.43 -2.07 11.30
CA SER A 4 -6.80 -1.58 11.22
C SER A 4 -6.95 -0.06 11.37
N GLU A 5 -5.89 0.63 11.77
CA GLU A 5 -5.87 2.08 11.97
C GLU A 5 -5.04 2.82 10.93
N LEU A 6 -4.37 2.09 10.03
CA LEU A 6 -3.54 2.71 9.00
C LEU A 6 -4.39 3.51 8.03
N THR A 7 -3.89 4.68 7.65
CA THR A 7 -4.55 5.56 6.69
C THR A 7 -3.50 6.40 5.95
N GLY A 8 -3.89 6.97 4.81
CA GLY A 8 -3.04 7.87 4.05
C GLY A 8 -1.70 7.28 3.66
N ALA A 9 -0.64 8.06 3.79
CA ALA A 9 0.71 7.66 3.39
C ALA A 9 1.20 6.43 4.15
N ALA A 10 0.85 6.30 5.43
CA ALA A 10 1.23 5.13 6.22
C ALA A 10 0.62 3.85 5.64
N LEU A 11 -0.64 3.90 5.24
CA LEU A 11 -1.31 2.76 4.62
C LEU A 11 -0.69 2.43 3.26
N ASP A 12 -0.43 3.44 2.44
CA ASP A 12 0.16 3.24 1.12
C ASP A 12 1.57 2.64 1.21
N TRP A 13 2.35 3.06 2.20
CA TRP A 13 3.66 2.48 2.47
C TRP A 13 3.54 0.99 2.84
N ALA A 14 2.59 0.69 3.73
CA ALA A 14 2.36 -0.69 4.15
C ALA A 14 1.90 -1.58 2.99
N VAL A 15 1.09 -1.04 2.07
CA VAL A 15 0.68 -1.77 0.87
C VAL A 15 1.89 -2.11 0.01
N ALA A 16 2.79 -1.16 -0.20
CA ALA A 16 4.02 -1.41 -0.97
C ALA A 16 4.84 -2.52 -0.33
N LYS A 17 4.99 -2.47 0.99
CA LYS A 17 5.71 -3.52 1.73
C LYS A 17 5.02 -4.88 1.61
N ALA A 18 3.70 -4.89 1.69
CA ALA A 18 2.90 -6.12 1.59
C ALA A 18 2.97 -6.75 0.19
N THR A 19 3.15 -5.95 -0.86
CA THR A 19 3.33 -6.44 -2.22
C THR A 19 4.76 -6.92 -2.48
N GLN A 20 5.66 -6.73 -1.52
CA GLN A 20 7.07 -7.07 -1.62
C GLN A 20 7.83 -6.23 -2.66
N MET A 21 7.31 -5.08 -3.03
CA MET A 21 8.05 -4.15 -3.86
C MET A 21 9.20 -3.54 -3.06
N PRO A 22 10.38 -3.36 -3.67
CA PRO A 22 11.47 -2.66 -2.98
C PRO A 22 11.05 -1.24 -2.60
N LEU A 23 11.38 -0.86 -1.37
CA LEU A 23 11.10 0.46 -0.83
C LEU A 23 12.43 1.15 -0.56
N TYR A 24 12.60 2.35 -1.11
CA TYR A 24 13.80 3.15 -0.90
C TYR A 24 13.42 4.48 -0.28
N GLN A 25 14.05 4.80 0.84
CA GLN A 25 13.86 6.10 1.48
C GLN A 25 14.98 7.05 1.07
N CYS A 26 14.64 8.31 0.91
CA CYS A 26 15.62 9.35 0.62
C CYS A 26 16.67 9.40 1.74
N GLY A 27 17.93 9.30 1.37
CA GLY A 27 19.04 9.30 2.33
C GLY A 27 19.53 7.92 2.74
N GLU A 28 18.76 6.86 2.50
CA GLU A 28 19.16 5.50 2.85
C GLU A 28 19.47 4.70 1.58
N GLY A 29 20.75 4.52 1.31
CA GLY A 29 21.16 3.79 0.11
C GLY A 29 20.65 4.43 -1.18
N TRP A 30 20.12 5.64 -1.08
CA TRP A 30 19.65 6.38 -2.24
C TRP A 30 20.85 6.80 -3.09
N PRO A 31 20.77 6.64 -4.39
CA PRO A 31 21.90 6.91 -5.27
C PRO A 31 22.21 8.40 -5.47
N GLY A 32 21.87 9.24 -4.52
CA GLY A 32 22.17 10.67 -4.58
C GLY A 32 21.26 11.41 -5.56
N ASN A 33 21.88 12.12 -6.49
CA ASN A 33 21.14 12.91 -7.49
C ASN A 33 20.78 12.14 -8.75
N ARG A 34 20.78 10.83 -8.68
CA ARG A 34 20.39 10.02 -9.84
C ARG A 34 18.92 10.21 -10.17
N VAL A 35 18.64 10.18 -11.44
CA VAL A 35 17.28 10.29 -11.95
C VAL A 35 16.57 8.93 -11.91
N VAL A 36 17.33 7.85 -12.10
CA VAL A 36 16.78 6.49 -12.19
C VAL A 36 17.48 5.59 -11.20
N ASN A 37 16.70 4.86 -10.39
CA ASN A 37 17.23 3.80 -9.56
C ASN A 37 17.37 2.54 -10.43
N GLU A 38 18.54 1.88 -10.38
CA GLU A 38 18.79 0.68 -11.19
C GLU A 38 17.75 -0.42 -10.98
N GLU A 39 17.25 -0.57 -9.76
CA GLU A 39 16.24 -1.58 -9.46
C GLU A 39 14.96 -1.35 -10.24
N SER A 40 14.60 -0.09 -10.51
CA SER A 40 13.39 0.25 -11.27
C SER A 40 13.47 -0.20 -12.73
N LEU A 41 14.68 -0.46 -13.25
CA LEU A 41 14.85 -1.00 -14.60
C LEU A 41 14.47 -2.47 -14.71
N ARG A 42 14.41 -3.16 -13.58
CA ARG A 42 14.11 -4.60 -13.51
C ARG A 42 12.69 -4.89 -13.06
N ARG A 43 12.17 -4.11 -12.13
CA ARG A 43 10.85 -4.31 -11.53
C ARG A 43 10.34 -3.01 -10.91
N PRO A 44 9.02 -2.91 -10.66
CA PRO A 44 8.49 -1.74 -10.00
C PRO A 44 9.05 -1.58 -8.58
N ILE A 45 9.36 -0.35 -8.21
CA ILE A 45 9.81 0.00 -6.86
C ILE A 45 9.01 1.21 -6.38
N VAL A 46 9.02 1.43 -5.07
CA VAL A 46 8.44 2.63 -4.47
C VAL A 46 9.54 3.41 -3.78
N THR A 47 9.62 4.71 -4.09
CA THR A 47 10.57 5.61 -3.44
C THR A 47 9.82 6.55 -2.52
N VAL A 48 10.37 6.79 -1.33
CA VAL A 48 9.77 7.65 -0.32
C VAL A 48 10.65 8.90 -0.18
N GLY A 49 10.07 10.05 -0.49
CA GLY A 49 10.77 11.33 -0.40
C GLY A 49 10.79 11.89 1.04
N LEU A 50 11.54 12.97 1.23
CA LEU A 50 11.69 13.62 2.54
C LEU A 50 10.36 14.15 3.09
N THR A 51 9.41 14.48 2.22
CA THR A 51 8.10 14.99 2.62
C THR A 51 7.07 13.87 2.83
N GLY A 52 7.48 12.62 2.71
CA GLY A 52 6.58 11.47 2.81
C GLY A 52 5.87 11.14 1.50
N ARG A 53 6.13 11.90 0.44
CA ARG A 53 5.55 11.62 -0.87
C ARG A 53 6.17 10.37 -1.47
N MET A 54 5.32 9.45 -1.92
CA MET A 54 5.77 8.20 -2.52
C MET A 54 5.54 8.20 -4.02
N LEU A 55 6.52 7.68 -4.76
CA LEU A 55 6.47 7.55 -6.20
C LEU A 55 6.67 6.11 -6.61
N LEU A 56 5.85 5.66 -7.55
CA LEU A 56 6.00 4.36 -8.19
C LEU A 56 6.87 4.51 -9.43
N GLU A 57 7.99 3.82 -9.45
CA GLU A 57 8.92 3.80 -10.58
C GLU A 57 9.03 2.37 -11.11
N GLY A 58 8.98 2.23 -12.41
CA GLY A 58 9.06 0.90 -13.00
C GLY A 58 9.57 0.90 -14.43
N PRO A 59 9.90 -0.28 -14.95
CA PRO A 59 10.55 -0.40 -16.27
C PRO A 59 9.66 0.00 -17.44
N LYS A 60 8.35 0.02 -17.23
CA LYS A 60 7.39 0.35 -18.29
C LYS A 60 6.76 1.73 -18.13
N THR A 61 7.19 2.49 -17.13
CA THR A 61 6.65 3.82 -16.90
C THR A 61 7.64 4.85 -17.40
N SER A 62 7.25 5.67 -18.37
CA SER A 62 8.06 6.78 -18.86
C SER A 62 8.06 7.96 -17.87
N GLU A 63 7.11 7.99 -16.95
CA GLU A 63 6.96 9.00 -15.92
C GLU A 63 6.69 8.36 -14.58
N ASN A 64 7.23 8.95 -13.52
CA ASN A 64 6.97 8.50 -12.17
C ASN A 64 5.52 8.81 -11.80
N LYS A 65 4.82 7.82 -11.29
CA LYS A 65 3.46 7.97 -10.80
C LYS A 65 3.46 8.04 -9.29
N GLU A 66 2.54 8.83 -8.75
CA GLU A 66 2.35 8.86 -7.31
C GLU A 66 1.82 7.50 -6.84
N TRP A 67 2.43 6.96 -5.78
CA TRP A 67 1.99 5.70 -5.19
C TRP A 67 0.94 5.98 -4.13
N SER A 68 -0.29 5.62 -4.39
CA SER A 68 -1.42 5.90 -3.50
C SER A 68 -2.56 4.89 -3.68
N PRO A 69 -2.31 3.59 -3.44
CA PRO A 69 -3.35 2.57 -3.63
C PRO A 69 -4.58 2.74 -2.74
N SER A 70 -4.46 3.47 -1.63
CA SER A 70 -5.60 3.73 -0.77
C SER A 70 -6.58 4.76 -1.33
N THR A 71 -6.19 5.49 -2.38
CA THR A 71 -7.03 6.52 -3.02
C THR A 71 -7.13 6.37 -4.52
N ASP A 72 -6.24 5.59 -5.14
CA ASP A 72 -6.19 5.40 -6.59
C ASP A 72 -6.67 4.00 -6.97
N TRP A 73 -7.83 3.91 -7.60
CA TRP A 73 -8.40 2.64 -8.03
C TRP A 73 -7.53 1.90 -9.05
N ALA A 74 -6.75 2.61 -9.85
CA ALA A 74 -5.84 1.98 -10.80
C ALA A 74 -4.74 1.18 -10.10
N GLN A 75 -4.38 1.57 -8.87
CA GLN A 75 -3.36 0.88 -8.08
C GLN A 75 -3.96 -0.09 -7.07
N GLY A 76 -5.04 0.30 -6.41
CA GLY A 76 -5.68 -0.55 -5.39
C GLY A 76 -6.64 -1.59 -5.96
N GLY A 77 -7.34 -1.24 -7.04
CA GLY A 77 -8.31 -2.16 -7.67
C GLY A 77 -7.75 -3.52 -8.06
N PRO A 78 -6.58 -3.58 -8.74
CA PRO A 78 -5.97 -4.87 -9.08
C PRO A 78 -5.70 -5.76 -7.88
N LEU A 79 -5.37 -5.19 -6.72
CA LEU A 79 -5.13 -5.97 -5.50
C LEU A 79 -6.44 -6.57 -4.98
N ILE A 80 -7.54 -5.82 -5.07
CA ILE A 80 -8.86 -6.32 -4.68
C ILE A 80 -9.23 -7.51 -5.56
N GLN A 81 -9.02 -7.39 -6.85
CA GLN A 81 -9.32 -8.47 -7.79
C GLN A 81 -8.41 -9.68 -7.59
N MET A 82 -7.11 -9.45 -7.47
CA MET A 82 -6.12 -10.52 -7.35
C MET A 82 -6.34 -11.36 -6.09
N TYR A 83 -6.65 -10.72 -4.97
CA TYR A 83 -6.82 -11.39 -3.69
C TYR A 83 -8.28 -11.67 -3.34
N GLU A 84 -9.20 -11.38 -4.26
CA GLU A 84 -10.62 -11.66 -4.10
C GLU A 84 -11.20 -11.10 -2.80
N ILE A 85 -10.93 -9.82 -2.56
CA ILE A 85 -11.40 -9.12 -1.36
C ILE A 85 -12.86 -8.72 -1.54
N ASP A 86 -13.72 -9.15 -0.62
CA ASP A 86 -15.12 -8.76 -0.62
C ASP A 86 -15.28 -7.35 -0.06
N LEU A 87 -16.12 -6.56 -0.70
CA LEU A 87 -16.43 -5.20 -0.27
C LEU A 87 -17.92 -5.03 -0.03
N LYS A 88 -18.27 -4.38 1.07
CA LYS A 88 -19.67 -4.13 1.43
C LYS A 88 -19.80 -2.77 2.09
N SER A 89 -20.80 -2.01 1.66
CA SER A 89 -21.21 -0.80 2.35
C SER A 89 -22.04 -1.21 3.56
N VAL A 90 -21.55 -0.91 4.78
CA VAL A 90 -22.23 -1.30 6.01
C VAL A 90 -23.06 -0.20 6.60
N GLU A 91 -22.67 1.07 6.36
CA GLU A 91 -23.47 2.25 6.67
C GLU A 91 -22.93 3.42 5.86
N GLU A 92 -23.60 4.55 5.90
CA GLU A 92 -23.16 5.72 5.17
C GLU A 92 -21.74 6.11 5.58
N GLY A 93 -20.83 6.18 4.61
CA GLY A 93 -19.44 6.55 4.84
C GLY A 93 -18.58 5.46 5.46
N VAL A 94 -19.11 4.24 5.63
CA VAL A 94 -18.33 3.13 6.21
C VAL A 94 -18.41 1.92 5.31
N TRP A 95 -17.25 1.42 4.93
CA TRP A 95 -17.09 0.23 4.09
C TRP A 95 -16.41 -0.88 4.87
N GLN A 96 -16.78 -2.10 4.56
CA GLN A 96 -16.16 -3.29 5.14
C GLN A 96 -15.50 -4.10 4.03
N ALA A 97 -14.24 -4.45 4.24
CA ALA A 97 -13.52 -5.39 3.39
C ALA A 97 -13.35 -6.70 4.15
N SER A 98 -13.54 -7.82 3.47
CA SER A 98 -13.46 -9.13 4.10
C SER A 98 -12.70 -10.11 3.23
N ASN A 99 -11.94 -10.99 3.88
CA ASN A 99 -11.22 -12.05 3.16
C ASN A 99 -10.93 -13.21 4.10
N ILE A 100 -10.72 -14.39 3.50
CA ILE A 100 -10.24 -15.56 4.21
C ILE A 100 -8.72 -15.51 4.22
N PHE A 101 -8.12 -15.62 5.42
CA PHE A 101 -6.67 -15.63 5.58
C PHE A 101 -6.14 -17.06 5.65
N ASN A 102 -4.83 -17.20 5.89
CA ASN A 102 -4.18 -18.51 5.98
C ASN A 102 -4.68 -19.36 7.15
N ASP A 103 -5.29 -18.74 8.17
CA ASP A 103 -5.94 -19.44 9.29
C ASP A 103 -7.29 -20.04 8.91
N MET A 104 -7.71 -19.89 7.66
CA MET A 104 -8.98 -20.37 7.12
C MET A 104 -10.18 -19.70 7.75
N GLU A 105 -10.00 -18.53 8.34
CA GLU A 105 -11.08 -17.74 8.95
C GLU A 105 -11.30 -16.45 8.20
N TRP A 106 -12.53 -15.95 8.23
CA TRP A 106 -12.87 -14.65 7.66
C TRP A 106 -12.40 -13.53 8.57
N HIS A 107 -11.76 -12.54 7.97
CA HIS A 107 -11.32 -11.33 8.65
C HIS A 107 -11.99 -10.12 8.02
N HIS A 108 -12.37 -9.16 8.85
CA HIS A 108 -13.14 -7.99 8.42
C HIS A 108 -12.43 -6.70 8.82
N PHE A 109 -12.39 -5.75 7.90
CA PHE A 109 -11.74 -4.45 8.12
C PHE A 109 -12.66 -3.33 7.69
N LEU A 110 -12.78 -2.30 8.51
CA LEU A 110 -13.58 -1.14 8.19
C LEU A 110 -12.70 -0.01 7.64
N GLY A 111 -13.30 0.86 6.86
CA GLY A 111 -12.66 2.05 6.34
C GLY A 111 -13.68 3.05 5.85
N TYR A 112 -13.27 4.31 5.74
CA TYR A 112 -14.14 5.38 5.25
C TYR A 112 -14.30 5.37 3.73
N SER A 113 -13.60 4.50 3.04
CA SER A 113 -13.76 4.26 1.62
C SER A 113 -13.54 2.79 1.32
N PRO A 114 -14.04 2.27 0.17
CA PRO A 114 -13.80 0.89 -0.21
C PRO A 114 -12.30 0.57 -0.31
N LEU A 115 -11.51 1.49 -0.89
CA LEU A 115 -10.08 1.29 -1.03
C LEU A 115 -9.36 1.24 0.31
N VAL A 116 -9.70 2.11 1.25
CA VAL A 116 -9.07 2.09 2.57
C VAL A 116 -9.37 0.78 3.28
N ALA A 117 -10.64 0.35 3.29
CA ALA A 117 -11.01 -0.93 3.89
C ALA A 117 -10.28 -2.09 3.23
N ALA A 118 -10.25 -2.12 1.89
CA ALA A 118 -9.58 -3.18 1.14
C ALA A 118 -8.07 -3.21 1.40
N MET A 119 -7.42 -2.05 1.42
CA MET A 119 -5.98 -1.99 1.64
C MET A 119 -5.59 -2.40 3.06
N ARG A 120 -6.40 -2.04 4.06
CA ARG A 120 -6.20 -2.54 5.42
C ARG A 120 -6.31 -4.05 5.49
N CYS A 121 -7.30 -4.61 4.81
CA CYS A 121 -7.49 -6.06 4.73
C CYS A 121 -6.28 -6.73 4.06
N PHE A 122 -5.84 -6.20 2.92
CA PHE A 122 -4.69 -6.72 2.20
C PHE A 122 -3.42 -6.69 3.04
N VAL A 123 -3.12 -5.55 3.66
CA VAL A 123 -1.93 -5.41 4.50
C VAL A 123 -1.95 -6.41 5.65
N SER A 124 -3.09 -6.55 6.34
CA SER A 124 -3.19 -7.50 7.43
C SER A 124 -2.98 -8.94 6.98
N SER A 125 -3.47 -9.29 5.79
CA SER A 125 -3.29 -10.65 5.26
C SER A 125 -1.83 -10.99 5.00
N LYS A 126 -0.98 -10.00 4.74
CA LYS A 126 0.44 -10.18 4.43
C LYS A 126 1.37 -9.86 5.58
N LEU A 127 1.09 -8.83 6.34
CA LEU A 127 1.98 -8.31 7.38
C LEU A 127 1.46 -8.52 8.81
N GLY A 128 0.22 -8.96 8.97
CA GLY A 128 -0.37 -9.18 10.28
C GLY A 128 -1.06 -7.95 10.87
N ASP A 129 -1.36 -8.01 12.15
CA ASP A 129 -2.20 -7.01 12.84
C ASP A 129 -1.47 -5.71 13.13
N THR A 130 -0.14 -5.72 13.11
CA THR A 130 0.67 -4.53 13.39
C THR A 130 1.77 -4.39 12.35
N VAL A 131 2.06 -3.15 12.00
CA VAL A 131 3.12 -2.81 11.04
C VAL A 131 3.95 -1.67 11.61
N GLU A 132 5.27 -1.77 11.48
CA GLU A 132 6.16 -0.68 11.85
C GLU A 132 6.31 0.25 10.66
N VAL A 133 5.65 1.40 10.74
CA VAL A 133 5.64 2.42 9.69
C VAL A 133 6.67 3.48 10.04
N PRO A 134 7.45 4.00 9.06
CA PRO A 134 8.34 5.12 9.33
C PRO A 134 7.61 6.27 10.00
N GLU A 135 8.24 6.86 11.02
CA GLU A 135 7.64 7.89 11.84
C GLU A 135 7.19 9.10 11.02
N GLU A 136 7.94 9.44 9.98
CA GLU A 136 7.64 10.57 9.10
C GLU A 136 6.37 10.39 8.28
N LEU A 137 5.80 9.19 8.23
CA LEU A 137 4.57 8.90 7.51
C LEU A 137 3.34 8.86 8.43
N THR A 138 3.54 9.02 9.71
CA THR A 138 2.43 8.96 10.69
C THR A 138 1.96 10.33 11.16
#